data_b70a94235a75faaec0fc8b09a56c24e3
#
_entry.id   b70a94235a75faaec0fc8b09a56c24e3
#
_cell.length_a   1.000
_cell.length_b   1.000
_cell.length_c   1.000
_cell.angle_alpha   90.00
_cell.angle_beta   90.00
_cell.angle_gamma   90.00
#
_symmetry.space_group_name_H-M   'P 1'
#
loop_
_entity.id
_entity.type
_entity.pdbx_description
1 polymer ?
#
loop_
_entity_poly.entity_id
_entity_poly.type
_entity_poly.pdbx_seq_one_letter_code
_entity_poly.pdbx_strand_id
1 'polypeptide(L)'
;QGKHLNGFKPVFFRLVDTEQDQKETVLKAGLNRFDSTVQDDFKKIPGCPVAYWASDAVFKAFSELNNLKAFANPSQGLATTNNDLFLRHWFECSDVNFVKPQFVSNSTRLSAKWFACTKGGSFRKWYGNNTFVVNYEDNGKTICEYIDNTPGVKVKSNGRVINRDKYFRFGTTWSTISSSSFSMRYTPPG
;
A
#
# COMPACT_ATOMS: atom_id res chain seq x y z
N GLN A 1 26.26 17.30 -9.65
CA GLN A 1 26.18 16.37 -8.48
C GLN A 1 27.58 16.19 -7.91
N GLY A 2 27.74 16.46 -6.62
CA GLY A 2 29.02 16.27 -5.93
C GLY A 2 29.39 14.79 -5.83
N LYS A 3 30.69 14.52 -5.81
CA LYS A 3 31.23 13.17 -5.62
C LYS A 3 30.94 12.70 -4.18
N HIS A 4 30.52 11.46 -3.99
CA HIS A 4 30.36 10.86 -2.69
C HIS A 4 31.72 10.83 -1.93
N LEU A 5 31.72 11.28 -0.68
CA LEU A 5 32.88 11.26 0.17
C LEU A 5 32.58 10.41 1.42
N ASN A 6 33.40 9.38 1.65
CA ASN A 6 33.25 8.50 2.83
C ASN A 6 33.42 9.30 4.12
N GLY A 7 32.52 9.09 5.07
CA GLY A 7 32.56 9.75 6.37
C GLY A 7 32.20 11.25 6.35
N PHE A 8 31.79 11.79 5.20
CA PHE A 8 31.41 13.19 5.11
C PHE A 8 30.11 13.46 5.90
N LYS A 9 30.15 14.50 6.71
CA LYS A 9 29.01 14.98 7.50
C LYS A 9 28.47 16.27 6.88
N PRO A 10 27.43 16.17 6.05
CA PRO A 10 26.77 17.36 5.50
C PRO A 10 25.96 18.08 6.59
N VAL A 11 25.78 19.38 6.41
CA VAL A 11 24.91 20.19 7.25
C VAL A 11 23.61 20.46 6.51
N PHE A 12 22.49 20.18 7.16
CA PHE A 12 21.14 20.45 6.63
C PHE A 12 20.39 21.42 7.54
N PHE A 13 19.54 22.23 6.93
CA PHE A 13 18.58 23.08 7.65
C PHE A 13 17.17 22.70 7.22
N ARG A 14 16.31 22.32 8.16
CA ARG A 14 14.93 21.94 7.90
C ARG A 14 14.01 23.14 8.10
N LEU A 15 13.56 23.73 7.00
CA LEU A 15 12.71 24.93 7.00
C LEU A 15 11.28 24.68 6.48
N VAL A 16 10.91 23.40 6.29
CA VAL A 16 9.60 23.04 5.71
C VAL A 16 8.43 23.36 6.65
N ASP A 17 8.68 23.31 7.96
CA ASP A 17 7.68 23.56 8.99
C ASP A 17 7.72 25.03 9.50
N THR A 18 8.51 25.91 8.83
CA THR A 18 8.66 27.32 9.18
C THR A 18 7.87 28.17 8.21
N GLU A 19 7.15 29.18 8.72
CA GLU A 19 6.45 30.14 7.90
C GLU A 19 7.40 30.89 6.96
N GLN A 20 6.89 31.29 5.78
CA GLN A 20 7.73 31.78 4.68
C GLN A 20 8.55 33.02 5.06
N ASP A 21 7.94 33.94 5.80
CA ASP A 21 8.55 35.20 6.29
C ASP A 21 9.60 34.98 7.38
N GLN A 22 9.56 33.84 8.08
CA GLN A 22 10.46 33.49 9.17
C GLN A 22 11.67 32.65 8.72
N LYS A 23 11.63 32.07 7.52
CA LYS A 23 12.66 31.14 7.04
C LYS A 23 14.06 31.74 7.05
N GLU A 24 14.21 32.97 6.63
CA GLU A 24 15.49 33.67 6.59
C GLU A 24 16.04 33.88 8.02
N THR A 25 15.19 34.31 8.93
CA THR A 25 15.56 34.52 10.35
C THR A 25 15.99 33.22 11.02
N VAL A 26 15.23 32.14 10.82
CA VAL A 26 15.52 30.79 11.35
C VAL A 26 16.84 30.26 10.79
N LEU A 27 17.10 30.46 9.49
CA LEU A 27 18.34 30.03 8.85
C LEU A 27 19.54 30.82 9.39
N LYS A 28 19.44 32.17 9.48
CA LYS A 28 20.51 33.01 10.02
C LYS A 28 20.79 32.74 11.50
N ALA A 29 19.79 32.38 12.28
CA ALA A 29 19.91 31.98 13.66
C ALA A 29 20.51 30.56 13.84
N GLY A 30 20.70 29.81 12.77
CA GLY A 30 21.21 28.44 12.82
C GLY A 30 20.26 27.43 13.46
N LEU A 31 18.97 27.77 13.55
CA LEU A 31 17.94 26.88 14.11
C LEU A 31 17.58 25.76 13.13
N ASN A 32 17.00 24.68 13.64
CA ASN A 32 16.61 23.50 12.84
C ASN A 32 17.78 22.90 12.01
N ARG A 33 18.98 22.97 12.58
CA ARG A 33 20.22 22.46 12.00
C ARG A 33 20.41 20.98 12.33
N PHE A 34 20.79 20.20 11.32
CA PHE A 34 21.13 18.78 11.41
C PHE A 34 22.53 18.58 10.84
N ASP A 35 23.48 18.10 11.65
CA ASP A 35 24.90 17.91 11.29
C ASP A 35 25.49 16.60 11.86
N SER A 36 24.64 15.76 12.46
CA SER A 36 25.08 14.49 13.06
C SER A 36 25.12 13.34 12.07
N THR A 37 24.32 13.39 10.99
CA THR A 37 24.16 12.30 10.02
C THR A 37 25.36 12.26 9.07
N VAL A 38 25.95 11.08 8.91
CA VAL A 38 27.00 10.83 7.92
C VAL A 38 26.34 10.49 6.58
N GLN A 39 26.92 10.94 5.46
CA GLN A 39 26.39 10.67 4.12
C GLN A 39 26.20 9.17 3.85
N ASP A 40 27.04 8.32 4.43
CA ASP A 40 26.93 6.87 4.31
C ASP A 40 25.69 6.27 4.99
N ASP A 41 25.13 6.93 5.99
CA ASP A 41 23.91 6.47 6.67
C ASP A 41 22.70 6.41 5.74
N PHE A 42 22.66 7.28 4.73
CA PHE A 42 21.56 7.26 3.75
C PHE A 42 21.49 5.96 2.94
N LYS A 43 22.60 5.22 2.82
CA LYS A 43 22.64 3.92 2.16
C LYS A 43 21.98 2.82 2.98
N LYS A 44 21.79 3.01 4.29
CA LYS A 44 21.12 2.04 5.17
C LYS A 44 19.62 1.91 4.87
N ILE A 45 19.02 2.97 4.31
CA ILE A 45 17.61 2.99 3.94
C ILE A 45 17.47 2.64 2.45
N PRO A 46 16.63 1.67 2.07
CA PRO A 46 16.37 1.34 0.67
C PRO A 46 15.95 2.55 -0.15
N GLY A 47 16.56 2.73 -1.32
CA GLY A 47 16.35 3.90 -2.16
C GLY A 47 17.25 5.09 -1.81
N CYS A 48 18.09 4.98 -0.77
CA CYS A 48 19.06 6.00 -0.35
C CYS A 48 18.47 7.41 -0.21
N PRO A 49 17.32 7.59 0.46
CA PRO A 49 16.74 8.91 0.64
C PRO A 49 17.68 9.77 1.52
N VAL A 50 17.71 11.08 1.25
CA VAL A 50 18.47 12.03 2.08
C VAL A 50 17.70 12.30 3.38
N ALA A 51 17.62 11.29 4.25
CA ALA A 51 16.82 11.27 5.47
C ALA A 51 17.60 11.81 6.68
N TYR A 52 18.16 13.01 6.57
CA TYR A 52 18.99 13.65 7.60
C TYR A 52 18.24 13.90 8.93
N TRP A 53 16.93 13.89 8.91
CA TRP A 53 16.06 14.06 10.09
C TRP A 53 15.72 12.74 10.79
N ALA A 54 16.10 11.59 10.20
CA ALA A 54 15.81 10.29 10.78
C ALA A 54 16.67 10.06 12.01
N SER A 55 16.07 9.48 13.05
CA SER A 55 16.82 9.12 14.26
C SER A 55 17.69 7.87 14.04
N ASP A 56 18.68 7.69 14.91
CA ASP A 56 19.51 6.47 14.91
C ASP A 56 18.68 5.19 15.02
N ALA A 57 17.54 5.24 15.73
CA ALA A 57 16.63 4.11 15.83
C ALA A 57 16.04 3.71 14.47
N VAL A 58 15.76 4.68 13.60
CA VAL A 58 15.29 4.41 12.23
C VAL A 58 16.39 3.75 11.42
N PHE A 59 17.62 4.28 11.43
CA PHE A 59 18.74 3.68 10.71
C PHE A 59 19.04 2.26 11.21
N LYS A 60 19.02 2.03 12.53
CA LYS A 60 19.16 0.69 13.12
C LYS A 60 18.06 -0.25 12.70
N ALA A 61 16.80 0.20 12.65
CA ALA A 61 15.69 -0.63 12.21
C ALA A 61 15.92 -1.17 10.78
N PHE A 62 16.44 -0.35 9.87
CA PHE A 62 16.74 -0.79 8.51
C PHE A 62 17.99 -1.68 8.38
N SER A 63 18.99 -1.53 9.27
CA SER A 63 20.23 -2.29 9.20
C SER A 63 20.23 -3.59 10.00
N GLU A 64 19.45 -3.66 11.10
CA GLU A 64 19.51 -4.76 12.07
C GLU A 64 18.25 -5.62 12.08
N LEU A 65 17.08 -5.07 11.71
CA LEU A 65 15.82 -5.82 11.74
C LEU A 65 15.56 -6.52 10.41
N ASN A 66 14.92 -7.67 10.51
CA ASN A 66 14.43 -8.38 9.35
C ASN A 66 13.31 -7.59 8.66
N ASN A 67 13.34 -7.54 7.34
CA ASN A 67 12.26 -6.96 6.56
C ASN A 67 10.99 -7.81 6.62
N LEU A 68 9.84 -7.20 6.32
CA LEU A 68 8.55 -7.89 6.33
C LEU A 68 8.51 -9.15 5.46
N LYS A 69 9.29 -9.19 4.39
CA LYS A 69 9.36 -10.34 3.47
C LYS A 69 9.87 -11.62 4.14
N ALA A 70 10.64 -11.51 5.25
CA ALA A 70 11.09 -12.68 6.02
C ALA A 70 9.94 -13.38 6.76
N PHE A 71 8.85 -12.67 7.04
CA PHE A 71 7.73 -13.17 7.84
C PHE A 71 6.43 -13.31 7.04
N ALA A 72 6.28 -12.55 5.98
CA ALA A 72 5.07 -12.49 5.18
C ALA A 72 5.40 -12.30 3.70
N ASN A 73 4.43 -12.57 2.84
CA ASN A 73 4.54 -12.35 1.40
C ASN A 73 3.60 -11.21 0.97
N PRO A 74 4.01 -9.94 1.13
CA PRO A 74 3.22 -8.80 0.73
C PRO A 74 2.93 -8.84 -0.77
N SER A 75 1.66 -8.68 -1.14
CA SER A 75 1.25 -8.80 -2.53
C SER A 75 0.12 -7.84 -2.85
N GLN A 76 0.14 -7.31 -4.04
CA GLN A 76 -0.99 -6.57 -4.58
C GLN A 76 -2.08 -7.58 -4.98
N GLY A 77 -3.33 -7.28 -4.65
CA GLY A 77 -4.48 -8.06 -5.08
C GLY A 77 -5.04 -7.58 -6.43
N LEU A 78 -6.33 -7.83 -6.61
CA LEU A 78 -7.09 -7.44 -7.79
C LEU A 78 -7.19 -5.92 -7.96
N ALA A 79 -6.94 -5.43 -9.16
CA ALA A 79 -7.26 -4.07 -9.58
C ALA A 79 -8.29 -4.11 -10.72
N THR A 80 -9.50 -3.64 -10.44
CA THR A 80 -10.63 -3.69 -11.39
C THR A 80 -10.51 -2.70 -12.55
N THR A 81 -9.69 -1.66 -12.39
CA THR A 81 -9.58 -0.51 -13.31
C THR A 81 -10.84 0.36 -13.35
N ASN A 82 -12.03 -0.21 -13.11
CA ASN A 82 -13.29 0.51 -13.00
C ASN A 82 -14.08 -0.03 -11.79
N ASN A 83 -13.98 0.68 -10.67
CA ASN A 83 -14.65 0.27 -9.44
C ASN A 83 -16.17 0.39 -9.52
N ASP A 84 -16.68 1.41 -10.21
CA ASP A 84 -18.12 1.67 -10.29
C ASP A 84 -18.84 0.56 -11.09
N LEU A 85 -18.13 -0.06 -12.02
CA LEU A 85 -18.65 -1.18 -12.78
C LEU A 85 -18.58 -2.51 -12.00
N PHE A 86 -17.47 -2.77 -11.30
CA PHE A 86 -17.15 -4.09 -10.75
C PHE A 86 -17.30 -4.22 -9.25
N LEU A 87 -17.46 -3.12 -8.50
CA LEU A 87 -17.68 -3.16 -7.06
C LEU A 87 -19.11 -2.75 -6.71
N ARG A 88 -19.63 -3.35 -5.62
CA ARG A 88 -20.90 -2.97 -4.98
C ARG A 88 -20.68 -3.02 -3.46
N HIS A 89 -21.57 -2.39 -2.73
CA HIS A 89 -21.71 -2.71 -1.32
C HIS A 89 -22.40 -4.06 -1.16
N TRP A 90 -22.01 -4.84 -0.16
CA TRP A 90 -22.54 -6.17 0.06
C TRP A 90 -24.08 -6.20 0.17
N PHE A 91 -24.67 -5.15 0.74
CA PHE A 91 -26.11 -5.02 0.93
C PHE A 91 -26.89 -4.65 -0.36
N GLU A 92 -26.20 -4.30 -1.44
CA GLU A 92 -26.79 -4.06 -2.75
C GLU A 92 -26.93 -5.36 -3.58
N CYS A 93 -26.35 -6.45 -3.09
CA CYS A 93 -26.31 -7.71 -3.82
C CYS A 93 -27.29 -8.73 -3.22
N SER A 94 -27.91 -9.52 -4.09
CA SER A 94 -28.77 -10.64 -3.67
C SER A 94 -27.93 -11.73 -2.99
N ASP A 95 -28.42 -12.26 -1.87
CA ASP A 95 -27.79 -13.36 -1.15
C ASP A 95 -27.53 -14.61 -2.00
N VAL A 96 -28.35 -14.83 -3.03
CA VAL A 96 -28.21 -15.98 -3.94
C VAL A 96 -26.93 -15.91 -4.76
N ASN A 97 -26.48 -14.70 -5.10
CA ASN A 97 -25.31 -14.45 -5.95
C ASN A 97 -24.06 -14.00 -5.15
N PHE A 98 -24.17 -13.96 -3.82
CA PHE A 98 -23.08 -13.55 -2.94
C PHE A 98 -22.51 -14.75 -2.19
N VAL A 99 -21.21 -14.97 -2.33
CA VAL A 99 -20.50 -16.01 -1.57
C VAL A 99 -19.95 -15.42 -0.27
N LYS A 100 -20.46 -15.96 0.83
CA LYS A 100 -19.89 -15.64 2.15
C LYS A 100 -18.47 -16.19 2.24
N PRO A 101 -17.52 -15.45 2.84
CA PRO A 101 -16.09 -15.79 2.84
C PRO A 101 -15.76 -17.23 3.24
N GLN A 102 -16.47 -17.78 4.22
CA GLN A 102 -16.24 -19.13 4.75
C GLN A 102 -16.64 -20.26 3.78
N PHE A 103 -17.37 -19.96 2.71
CA PHE A 103 -17.89 -20.95 1.76
C PHE A 103 -17.22 -20.91 0.38
N VAL A 104 -16.11 -20.19 0.26
CA VAL A 104 -15.41 -20.12 -1.03
C VAL A 104 -14.72 -21.43 -1.36
N SER A 105 -15.21 -22.12 -2.38
CA SER A 105 -14.62 -23.33 -2.98
C SER A 105 -14.36 -23.12 -4.46
N ASN A 106 -13.70 -24.07 -5.11
CA ASN A 106 -13.47 -23.98 -6.55
C ASN A 106 -14.79 -23.98 -7.34
N SER A 107 -15.78 -24.77 -6.91
CA SER A 107 -17.10 -24.81 -7.57
C SER A 107 -17.88 -23.51 -7.37
N THR A 108 -17.85 -22.90 -6.19
CA THR A 108 -18.52 -21.62 -5.94
C THR A 108 -17.92 -20.47 -6.72
N ARG A 109 -16.62 -20.51 -7.04
CA ARG A 109 -15.98 -19.49 -7.89
C ARG A 109 -16.48 -19.46 -9.32
N LEU A 110 -17.00 -20.57 -9.81
CA LEU A 110 -17.52 -20.70 -11.19
C LEU A 110 -19.01 -20.36 -11.30
N SER A 111 -19.75 -20.42 -10.19
CA SER A 111 -21.23 -20.28 -10.20
C SER A 111 -21.72 -18.98 -9.54
N ALA A 112 -20.91 -18.35 -8.73
CA ALA A 112 -21.28 -17.12 -8.03
C ALA A 112 -20.71 -15.88 -8.70
N LYS A 113 -21.39 -14.77 -8.52
CA LYS A 113 -21.01 -13.48 -9.11
C LYS A 113 -20.26 -12.58 -8.17
N TRP A 114 -20.72 -12.47 -6.91
CA TRP A 114 -20.22 -11.50 -5.96
C TRP A 114 -19.40 -12.16 -4.85
N PHE A 115 -18.21 -11.64 -4.65
CA PHE A 115 -17.26 -12.13 -3.65
C PHE A 115 -16.83 -10.99 -2.76
N ALA A 116 -16.62 -11.26 -1.47
CA ALA A 116 -16.09 -10.24 -0.55
C ALA A 116 -14.79 -9.66 -1.07
N CYS A 117 -14.66 -8.33 -0.99
CA CYS A 117 -13.51 -7.62 -1.49
C CYS A 117 -12.98 -6.66 -0.46
N THR A 118 -11.72 -6.84 -0.08
CA THR A 118 -11.04 -5.93 0.82
C THR A 118 -10.58 -4.69 0.06
N LYS A 119 -11.01 -3.54 0.52
CA LYS A 119 -10.60 -2.25 -0.04
C LYS A 119 -10.05 -1.33 1.05
N GLY A 120 -9.12 -0.47 0.66
CA GLY A 120 -8.70 0.63 1.51
C GLY A 120 -9.87 1.53 1.90
N GLY A 121 -9.69 2.35 2.91
CA GLY A 121 -10.72 3.26 3.41
C GLY A 121 -10.21 4.00 4.62
N SER A 122 -11.12 4.55 5.42
CA SER A 122 -10.80 5.24 6.66
C SER A 122 -9.98 4.38 7.62
N PHE A 123 -9.29 5.04 8.53
CA PHE A 123 -8.47 4.35 9.52
C PHE A 123 -9.29 3.33 10.33
N ARG A 124 -8.84 2.08 10.32
CA ARG A 124 -9.34 0.97 11.14
C ARG A 124 -8.13 0.12 11.54
N LYS A 125 -7.90 -0.06 12.85
CA LYS A 125 -6.63 -0.62 13.34
C LYS A 125 -6.53 -2.13 13.12
N TRP A 126 -7.54 -2.89 13.51
CA TRP A 126 -7.47 -4.35 13.55
C TRP A 126 -8.48 -5.06 12.66
N TYR A 127 -9.63 -4.44 12.43
CA TYR A 127 -10.72 -4.98 11.62
C TYR A 127 -11.56 -3.86 11.01
N GLY A 128 -12.16 -4.11 9.83
CA GLY A 128 -13.08 -3.18 9.17
C GLY A 128 -12.77 -2.94 7.70
N ASN A 129 -13.54 -2.04 7.09
CA ASN A 129 -13.54 -1.76 5.65
C ASN A 129 -13.93 -2.98 4.78
N ASN A 130 -14.76 -3.87 5.32
CA ASN A 130 -15.25 -5.10 4.66
C ASN A 130 -16.66 -4.86 4.09
N THR A 131 -16.88 -3.72 3.45
CA THR A 131 -18.20 -3.32 2.95
C THR A 131 -18.40 -3.59 1.48
N PHE A 132 -17.33 -3.91 0.76
CA PHE A 132 -17.38 -4.12 -0.68
C PHE A 132 -17.41 -5.59 -1.07
N VAL A 133 -18.07 -5.84 -2.19
CA VAL A 133 -18.00 -7.08 -2.94
C VAL A 133 -17.57 -6.77 -4.38
N VAL A 134 -16.92 -7.72 -5.02
CA VAL A 134 -16.45 -7.62 -6.40
C VAL A 134 -17.15 -8.65 -7.28
N ASN A 135 -17.51 -8.25 -8.47
CA ASN A 135 -17.96 -9.19 -9.51
C ASN A 135 -16.75 -9.99 -10.00
N TYR A 136 -16.60 -11.21 -9.49
CA TYR A 136 -15.51 -12.11 -9.85
C TYR A 136 -16.04 -13.41 -10.50
N GLU A 137 -17.21 -13.32 -11.13
CA GLU A 137 -17.83 -14.40 -11.89
C GLU A 137 -16.84 -15.00 -12.91
N ASP A 138 -16.88 -16.30 -13.11
CA ASP A 138 -15.96 -17.03 -14.00
C ASP A 138 -14.49 -16.69 -13.79
N ASN A 139 -14.05 -16.62 -12.51
CA ASN A 139 -12.69 -16.21 -12.15
C ASN A 139 -12.29 -14.82 -12.65
N GLY A 140 -13.25 -13.89 -12.70
CA GLY A 140 -13.02 -12.51 -13.10
C GLY A 140 -12.87 -12.29 -14.60
N LYS A 141 -13.48 -13.16 -15.40
CA LYS A 141 -13.45 -13.09 -16.87
C LYS A 141 -13.89 -11.73 -17.38
N THR A 142 -15.03 -11.23 -16.92
CA THR A 142 -15.57 -9.94 -17.35
C THR A 142 -14.63 -8.76 -16.99
N ILE A 143 -13.95 -8.83 -15.85
CA ILE A 143 -12.94 -7.81 -15.47
C ILE A 143 -11.76 -7.86 -16.46
N CYS A 144 -11.26 -9.05 -16.77
CA CYS A 144 -10.15 -9.21 -17.72
C CYS A 144 -10.53 -8.69 -19.11
N GLU A 145 -11.67 -9.08 -19.63
CA GLU A 145 -12.16 -8.63 -20.93
C GLU A 145 -12.33 -7.11 -20.97
N TYR A 146 -12.89 -6.52 -19.93
CA TYR A 146 -13.01 -5.06 -19.82
C TYR A 146 -11.64 -4.37 -19.88
N ILE A 147 -10.68 -4.82 -19.07
CA ILE A 147 -9.35 -4.22 -19.02
C ILE A 147 -8.64 -4.35 -20.38
N ASP A 148 -8.74 -5.53 -21.00
CA ASP A 148 -8.03 -5.82 -22.23
C ASP A 148 -8.60 -5.09 -23.45
N ASN A 149 -9.91 -4.81 -23.44
CA ASN A 149 -10.61 -4.15 -24.55
C ASN A 149 -10.77 -2.63 -24.34
N THR A 150 -10.49 -2.09 -23.14
CA THR A 150 -10.64 -0.66 -22.91
C THR A 150 -9.51 0.13 -23.55
N PRO A 151 -9.81 1.09 -24.46
CA PRO A 151 -8.80 1.97 -25.06
C PRO A 151 -8.09 2.81 -24.01
N GLY A 152 -6.80 3.03 -24.20
CA GLY A 152 -5.96 3.86 -23.29
C GLY A 152 -5.50 3.17 -22.01
N VAL A 153 -5.99 1.99 -21.68
CA VAL A 153 -5.49 1.20 -20.55
C VAL A 153 -4.15 0.56 -20.94
N LYS A 154 -3.06 1.09 -20.39
CA LYS A 154 -1.69 0.65 -20.71
C LYS A 154 -1.34 -0.71 -20.11
N VAL A 155 -1.77 -0.98 -18.87
CA VAL A 155 -1.51 -2.24 -18.18
C VAL A 155 -2.71 -3.16 -18.36
N LYS A 156 -2.51 -4.26 -19.04
CA LYS A 156 -3.55 -5.26 -19.39
C LYS A 156 -3.90 -6.16 -18.18
N SER A 157 -4.85 -7.04 -18.36
CA SER A 157 -5.41 -7.88 -17.28
C SER A 157 -4.35 -8.75 -16.58
N ASN A 158 -3.33 -9.22 -17.31
CA ASN A 158 -2.20 -9.98 -16.74
C ASN A 158 -1.35 -9.18 -15.74
N GLY A 159 -1.40 -7.85 -15.77
CA GLY A 159 -0.74 -6.96 -14.81
C GLY A 159 -1.68 -6.33 -13.78
N ARG A 160 -3.00 -6.58 -13.88
CA ARG A 160 -4.03 -6.02 -12.99
C ARG A 160 -4.73 -7.08 -12.15
N VAL A 161 -4.97 -8.25 -12.72
CA VAL A 161 -5.61 -9.40 -12.05
C VAL A 161 -4.51 -10.42 -11.72
N ILE A 162 -3.67 -10.06 -10.78
CA ILE A 162 -2.43 -10.77 -10.42
C ILE A 162 -2.55 -11.47 -9.08
N ASN A 163 -1.63 -12.39 -8.78
CA ASN A 163 -1.57 -13.13 -7.51
C ASN A 163 -2.87 -13.88 -7.18
N ARG A 164 -3.51 -14.45 -8.18
CA ARG A 164 -4.78 -15.19 -8.05
C ARG A 164 -4.71 -16.37 -7.08
N ASP A 165 -3.52 -16.92 -6.86
CA ASP A 165 -3.23 -17.97 -5.89
C ASP A 165 -3.44 -17.52 -4.43
N LYS A 166 -3.51 -16.21 -4.20
CA LYS A 166 -3.71 -15.59 -2.87
C LYS A 166 -5.14 -15.11 -2.63
N TYR A 167 -6.00 -15.13 -3.64
CA TYR A 167 -7.40 -14.75 -3.46
C TYR A 167 -8.12 -15.78 -2.58
N PHE A 168 -9.15 -15.32 -1.88
CA PHE A 168 -9.99 -16.14 -1.01
C PHE A 168 -9.25 -16.81 0.16
N ARG A 169 -8.14 -16.22 0.58
CA ARG A 169 -7.39 -16.65 1.77
C ARG A 169 -7.51 -15.61 2.88
N PHE A 170 -7.44 -16.08 4.10
CA PHE A 170 -7.29 -15.14 5.21
C PHE A 170 -5.90 -14.49 5.18
N GLY A 171 -5.82 -13.29 5.72
CA GLY A 171 -4.57 -12.56 5.75
C GLY A 171 -4.68 -11.25 6.49
N THR A 172 -3.77 -10.36 6.20
CA THR A 172 -3.80 -8.97 6.67
C THR A 172 -3.75 -8.01 5.51
N THR A 173 -4.45 -6.90 5.63
CA THR A 173 -4.47 -5.84 4.62
C THR A 173 -4.19 -4.48 5.25
N TRP A 174 -3.68 -3.56 4.46
CA TRP A 174 -3.46 -2.17 4.85
C TRP A 174 -3.86 -1.24 3.71
N SER A 175 -4.09 0.03 4.04
CA SER A 175 -4.36 1.05 3.02
C SER A 175 -3.05 1.49 2.37
N THR A 176 -3.02 1.57 1.04
CA THR A 176 -1.82 1.96 0.28
C THR A 176 -1.38 3.39 0.60
N ILE A 177 -2.34 4.27 0.83
CA ILE A 177 -2.10 5.67 1.20
C ILE A 177 -2.78 5.92 2.54
N SER A 178 -2.02 6.47 3.49
CA SER A 178 -2.52 6.92 4.79
C SER A 178 -1.90 8.27 5.13
N SER A 179 -2.72 9.21 5.53
CA SER A 179 -2.29 10.54 6.00
C SER A 179 -2.11 10.59 7.54
N SER A 180 -2.42 9.52 8.23
CA SER A 180 -2.34 9.43 9.69
C SER A 180 -1.52 8.21 10.12
N SER A 181 -2.03 7.43 11.06
CA SER A 181 -1.34 6.25 11.58
C SER A 181 -1.40 5.06 10.64
N PHE A 182 -0.33 4.28 10.60
CA PHE A 182 -0.32 2.98 9.93
C PHE A 182 -1.26 2.01 10.65
N SER A 183 -1.99 1.22 9.87
CA SER A 183 -2.88 0.18 10.41
C SER A 183 -2.87 -1.07 9.54
N MET A 184 -2.91 -2.22 10.19
CA MET A 184 -3.13 -3.51 9.54
C MET A 184 -4.44 -4.12 10.06
N ARG A 185 -5.24 -4.62 9.14
CA ARG A 185 -6.54 -5.21 9.45
C ARG A 185 -6.55 -6.68 9.07
N TYR A 186 -7.12 -7.50 9.93
CA TYR A 186 -7.45 -8.87 9.57
C TYR A 186 -8.43 -8.89 8.39
N THR A 187 -8.15 -9.75 7.43
CA THR A 187 -8.98 -9.97 6.25
C THR A 187 -9.48 -11.41 6.27
N PRO A 188 -10.79 -11.64 6.38
CA PRO A 188 -11.36 -12.96 6.17
C PRO A 188 -11.16 -13.42 4.73
N PRO A 189 -11.33 -14.72 4.43
CA PRO A 189 -11.30 -15.22 3.06
C PRO A 189 -12.35 -14.51 2.19
N GLY A 190 -11.92 -13.87 1.08
CA GLY A 190 -12.81 -13.12 0.20
C GLY A 190 -12.08 -12.52 -0.99
#